data_7f7e807686bad7f3e4adc3438b539742
#
_entry.id   7f7e807686bad7f3e4adc3438b539742
#
_cell.length_a   1.000
_cell.length_b   1.000
_cell.length_c   1.000
_cell.angle_alpha   90.00
_cell.angle_beta   90.00
_cell.angle_gamma   90.00
#
_symmetry.space_group_name_H-M   'P 1'
#
loop_
_entity.id
_entity.type
_entity.pdbx_description
1 polymer ?
#
loop_
_entity_poly.entity_id
_entity_poly.type
_entity_poly.pdbx_seq_one_letter_code
_entity_poly.pdbx_strand_id
1 'polypeptide(L)'
;VKDLTQPKLYYLVAAAHNLRLQKSNNRNYSLLFVGKVESEYFYQTYYTEQNIAPGNMEYFKIPVPDLEIRELEQTDTVLAIDFGTSNTTAGVFLNNNYVSSPCYNDLLNGRIKLNEINFVKFRDMAAKEDNYSEVIPTVVYVADCSDPGNIRYYFGYQAKKHMKKNDYTSNASVFQGIKRWVNNHNKVEEVVDEAGNVAQVSRGDIIKAFLIHVIETAESQFKCKFKNLHISCPVKLKQQFIEMFKDILSGYNVETEVLDEGLAVLYNTIADQIEKDRFVDGEEYKALVIDCGGGTTDLSSCTFT
;
A
#
# COMPACT_ATOMS: atom_id res chain seq x y z
N VAL A 1 -21.03 -13.02 13.46
CA VAL A 1 -21.07 -13.58 14.84
C VAL A 1 -20.15 -12.77 15.74
N LYS A 2 -20.63 -12.32 16.89
CA LYS A 2 -19.88 -11.58 17.90
C LYS A 2 -19.25 -12.55 18.88
N ASP A 3 -17.96 -12.40 19.14
CA ASP A 3 -17.30 -13.15 20.22
C ASP A 3 -17.64 -12.50 21.58
N LEU A 4 -18.37 -13.22 22.42
CA LEU A 4 -18.76 -12.71 23.74
C LEU A 4 -17.61 -12.71 24.75
N THR A 5 -16.54 -13.46 24.49
CA THR A 5 -15.31 -13.43 25.30
C THR A 5 -14.41 -12.27 24.90
N GLN A 6 -14.58 -11.75 23.67
CA GLN A 6 -13.90 -10.59 23.14
C GLN A 6 -14.92 -9.63 22.50
N PRO A 7 -15.55 -8.74 23.25
CA PRO A 7 -16.76 -8.02 22.84
C PRO A 7 -16.61 -7.07 21.65
N LYS A 8 -15.41 -6.91 21.11
CA LYS A 8 -15.14 -6.14 19.88
C LYS A 8 -14.86 -7.04 18.66
N LEU A 9 -14.89 -8.35 18.80
CA LEU A 9 -14.59 -9.28 17.72
C LEU A 9 -15.87 -9.84 17.13
N TYR A 10 -16.01 -9.73 15.83
CA TYR A 10 -17.14 -10.23 15.06
C TYR A 10 -16.63 -11.22 14.01
N TYR A 11 -17.33 -12.33 13.86
CA TYR A 11 -17.01 -13.31 12.83
C TYR A 11 -18.06 -13.26 11.74
N LEU A 12 -17.62 -13.27 10.48
CA LEU A 12 -18.51 -13.55 9.36
C LEU A 12 -18.55 -15.06 9.17
N VAL A 13 -19.72 -15.65 9.37
CA VAL A 13 -19.94 -17.06 9.16
C VAL A 13 -20.37 -17.27 7.71
N ALA A 14 -19.55 -17.98 6.95
CA ALA A 14 -19.84 -18.31 5.56
C ALA A 14 -19.97 -19.82 5.36
N ALA A 15 -20.78 -20.21 4.38
CA ALA A 15 -21.07 -21.60 4.06
C ALA A 15 -19.93 -22.38 3.38
N ALA A 16 -18.77 -21.79 3.16
CA ALA A 16 -17.62 -22.46 2.55
C ALA A 16 -16.33 -22.07 3.25
N HIS A 17 -15.35 -22.98 3.27
CA HIS A 17 -14.00 -22.72 3.81
C HIS A 17 -13.30 -21.56 3.11
N ASN A 18 -13.69 -21.25 1.88
CA ASN A 18 -13.28 -20.04 1.17
C ASN A 18 -14.44 -19.06 1.18
N LEU A 19 -14.25 -17.89 1.74
CA LEU A 19 -15.17 -16.77 1.62
C LEU A 19 -15.36 -16.44 0.14
N ARG A 20 -16.34 -17.06 -0.48
CA ARG A 20 -16.81 -16.64 -1.79
C ARG A 20 -17.99 -15.71 -1.54
N LEU A 21 -17.77 -14.44 -1.80
CA LEU A 21 -18.86 -13.49 -1.90
C LEU A 21 -19.66 -13.89 -3.14
N GLN A 22 -20.88 -14.36 -2.94
CA GLN A 22 -21.79 -14.65 -4.04
C GLN A 22 -22.73 -13.45 -4.21
N LYS A 23 -23.01 -13.10 -5.46
CA LYS A 23 -24.04 -12.11 -5.76
C LYS A 23 -25.35 -12.58 -5.14
N SER A 24 -25.92 -11.76 -4.26
CA SER A 24 -27.20 -12.03 -3.64
C SER A 24 -28.24 -11.02 -4.12
N ASN A 25 -29.37 -11.52 -4.58
CA ASN A 25 -30.54 -10.69 -4.88
C ASN A 25 -31.31 -10.30 -3.62
N ASN A 26 -30.91 -10.83 -2.48
CA ASN A 26 -31.53 -10.53 -1.19
C ASN A 26 -30.76 -9.40 -0.51
N ARG A 27 -31.38 -8.24 -0.35
CA ARG A 27 -30.81 -7.04 0.28
C ARG A 27 -30.83 -7.06 1.79
N ASN A 28 -31.40 -8.09 2.40
CA ASN A 28 -31.52 -8.18 3.85
C ASN A 28 -30.77 -9.42 4.36
N TYR A 29 -29.81 -9.18 5.23
CA TYR A 29 -29.11 -10.24 5.96
C TYR A 29 -29.42 -10.12 7.44
N SER A 30 -29.47 -11.25 8.12
CA SER A 30 -29.56 -11.30 9.57
C SER A 30 -28.17 -11.48 10.13
N LEU A 31 -27.73 -10.55 10.99
CA LEU A 31 -26.49 -10.66 11.72
C LEU A 31 -26.78 -11.33 13.07
N LEU A 32 -26.20 -12.50 13.28
CA LEU A 32 -26.39 -13.28 14.52
C LEU A 32 -25.22 -13.01 15.46
N PHE A 33 -25.53 -12.63 16.69
CA PHE A 33 -24.56 -12.44 17.76
C PHE A 33 -24.68 -13.61 18.73
N VAL A 34 -23.66 -14.47 18.75
CA VAL A 34 -23.62 -15.65 19.60
C VAL A 34 -22.24 -15.81 20.20
N GLY A 35 -22.11 -16.53 21.30
CA GLY A 35 -20.85 -16.92 21.88
C GLY A 35 -20.07 -17.88 20.97
N LYS A 36 -18.81 -18.16 21.30
CA LYS A 36 -17.99 -19.05 20.48
C LYS A 36 -18.56 -20.48 20.42
N VAL A 37 -18.99 -20.99 21.53
CA VAL A 37 -19.56 -22.36 21.64
C VAL A 37 -20.87 -22.45 20.84
N GLU A 38 -21.74 -21.46 21.00
CA GLU A 38 -23.00 -21.37 20.27
C GLU A 38 -22.75 -21.16 18.76
N SER A 39 -21.69 -20.44 18.39
CA SER A 39 -21.29 -20.26 16.99
C SER A 39 -20.86 -21.60 16.37
N GLU A 40 -20.07 -22.40 17.08
CA GLU A 40 -19.66 -23.73 16.65
C GLU A 40 -20.85 -24.68 16.53
N TYR A 41 -21.74 -24.66 17.50
CA TYR A 41 -22.95 -25.45 17.49
C TYR A 41 -23.88 -25.06 16.33
N PHE A 42 -24.09 -23.76 16.10
CA PHE A 42 -24.87 -23.25 14.98
C PHE A 42 -24.27 -23.66 13.63
N TYR A 43 -22.94 -23.54 13.50
CA TYR A 43 -22.22 -23.96 12.32
C TYR A 43 -22.39 -25.45 12.03
N GLN A 44 -22.22 -26.30 13.03
CA GLN A 44 -22.42 -27.77 12.92
C GLN A 44 -23.86 -28.11 12.57
N THR A 45 -24.83 -27.48 13.22
CA THR A 45 -26.28 -27.72 13.00
C THR A 45 -26.68 -27.28 11.59
N TYR A 46 -26.20 -26.16 11.12
CA TYR A 46 -26.49 -25.66 9.76
C TYR A 46 -25.96 -26.59 8.66
N TYR A 47 -24.78 -27.14 8.87
CA TYR A 47 -24.14 -28.04 7.89
C TYR A 47 -24.63 -29.49 7.97
N THR A 48 -25.18 -29.88 9.09
CA THR A 48 -25.71 -31.26 9.28
C THR A 48 -27.21 -31.38 8.99
N GLU A 49 -27.83 -30.36 8.38
CA GLU A 49 -29.26 -30.30 8.04
C GLU A 49 -30.19 -30.31 9.25
N GLN A 50 -29.69 -30.17 10.45
CA GLN A 50 -30.52 -30.05 11.65
C GLN A 50 -30.90 -28.56 11.84
N ASN A 51 -32.02 -28.14 11.25
CA ASN A 51 -32.49 -26.75 11.26
C ASN A 51 -33.00 -26.23 12.61
N ILE A 52 -32.28 -26.45 13.69
CA ILE A 52 -32.69 -25.99 15.02
C ILE A 52 -31.76 -24.83 15.42
N ALA A 53 -32.31 -23.61 15.36
CA ALA A 53 -31.63 -22.45 15.91
C ALA A 53 -31.71 -22.46 17.44
N PRO A 54 -30.61 -22.18 18.19
CA PRO A 54 -30.67 -22.01 19.64
C PRO A 54 -31.65 -20.91 20.04
N GLY A 55 -32.52 -21.18 21.05
CA GLY A 55 -33.66 -20.32 21.40
C GLY A 55 -33.32 -18.95 22.00
N ASN A 56 -32.03 -18.67 22.25
CA ASN A 56 -31.54 -17.43 22.87
C ASN A 56 -30.54 -16.66 22.01
N MET A 57 -30.63 -16.76 20.65
CA MET A 57 -29.83 -15.97 19.76
C MET A 57 -30.36 -14.55 19.61
N GLU A 58 -29.48 -13.58 19.80
CA GLU A 58 -29.75 -12.20 19.39
C GLU A 58 -29.37 -12.03 17.91
N TYR A 59 -30.27 -11.42 17.12
CA TYR A 59 -30.02 -11.11 15.73
C TYR A 59 -30.52 -9.72 15.36
N PHE A 60 -29.83 -9.12 14.42
CA PHE A 60 -30.20 -7.83 13.84
C PHE A 60 -30.34 -7.99 12.34
N LYS A 61 -31.41 -7.43 11.78
CA LYS A 61 -31.57 -7.31 10.34
C LYS A 61 -30.91 -6.03 9.88
N ILE A 62 -29.92 -6.15 9.01
CA ILE A 62 -29.25 -5.00 8.38
C ILE A 62 -29.46 -5.07 6.87
N PRO A 63 -29.76 -3.94 6.21
CA PRO A 63 -29.75 -3.89 4.77
C PRO A 63 -28.31 -4.10 4.27
N VAL A 64 -28.15 -5.05 3.36
CA VAL A 64 -26.85 -5.28 2.71
C VAL A 64 -27.03 -4.91 1.24
N PRO A 65 -26.18 -4.04 0.70
CA PRO A 65 -26.18 -3.76 -0.73
C PRO A 65 -25.83 -5.02 -1.51
N ASP A 66 -26.33 -5.14 -2.72
CA ASP A 66 -25.88 -6.18 -3.63
C ASP A 66 -24.40 -6.01 -3.86
N LEU A 67 -23.63 -7.07 -3.60
CA LEU A 67 -22.20 -7.08 -3.75
C LEU A 67 -21.87 -7.62 -5.15
N GLU A 68 -21.23 -6.79 -5.96
CA GLU A 68 -20.64 -7.19 -7.21
C GLU A 68 -19.14 -7.38 -7.01
N ILE A 69 -18.64 -8.59 -7.31
CA ILE A 69 -17.22 -8.86 -7.33
C ILE A 69 -16.71 -8.54 -8.73
N ARG A 70 -15.82 -7.57 -8.83
CA ARG A 70 -15.10 -7.26 -10.06
C ARG A 70 -13.62 -7.51 -9.81
N GLU A 71 -12.97 -8.12 -10.78
CA GLU A 71 -11.52 -8.11 -10.84
C GLU A 71 -11.05 -6.71 -11.24
N LEU A 72 -9.94 -6.27 -10.65
CA LEU A 72 -9.34 -4.99 -11.03
C LEU A 72 -8.72 -5.14 -12.41
N GLU A 73 -9.11 -4.28 -13.33
CA GLU A 73 -8.56 -4.25 -14.68
C GLU A 73 -7.22 -3.51 -14.71
N GLN A 74 -6.37 -3.89 -15.65
CA GLN A 74 -5.07 -3.26 -15.85
C GLN A 74 -5.24 -1.90 -16.52
N THR A 75 -4.54 -0.89 -16.00
CA THR A 75 -4.46 0.45 -16.61
C THR A 75 -3.10 0.67 -17.27
N ASP A 76 -3.09 1.48 -18.33
CA ASP A 76 -1.86 1.97 -18.96
C ASP A 76 -1.25 3.17 -18.21
N THR A 77 -1.97 3.69 -17.22
CA THR A 77 -1.49 4.79 -16.38
C THR A 77 -0.26 4.38 -15.60
N VAL A 78 0.72 5.28 -15.53
CA VAL A 78 1.97 5.06 -14.78
C VAL A 78 1.75 5.40 -13.32
N LEU A 79 2.11 4.48 -12.42
CA LEU A 79 2.25 4.76 -11.00
C LEU A 79 3.66 5.28 -10.73
N ALA A 80 3.76 6.53 -10.33
CA ALA A 80 5.02 7.15 -9.90
C ALA A 80 5.24 6.89 -8.41
N ILE A 81 6.45 6.45 -8.04
CA ILE A 81 6.85 6.16 -6.65
C ILE A 81 8.14 6.91 -6.36
N ASP A 82 8.11 7.82 -5.41
CA ASP A 82 9.33 8.38 -4.81
C ASP A 82 9.75 7.51 -3.62
N PHE A 83 10.67 6.57 -3.89
CA PHE A 83 11.19 5.63 -2.91
C PHE A 83 12.30 6.28 -2.09
N GLY A 84 11.94 6.96 -1.01
CA GLY A 84 12.89 7.64 -0.13
C GLY A 84 13.52 6.75 0.96
N THR A 85 14.64 7.19 1.52
CA THR A 85 15.35 6.49 2.61
C THR A 85 14.52 6.42 3.89
N SER A 86 13.83 7.51 4.24
CA SER A 86 13.04 7.62 5.47
C SER A 86 11.55 7.52 5.22
N ASN A 87 11.09 8.06 4.09
CA ASN A 87 9.69 8.10 3.70
C ASN A 87 9.56 7.86 2.21
N THR A 88 8.41 7.32 1.82
CA THR A 88 8.03 7.04 0.43
C THR A 88 6.72 7.72 0.12
N THR A 89 6.58 8.27 -1.08
CA THR A 89 5.31 8.76 -1.62
C THR A 89 5.00 8.06 -2.94
N ALA A 90 3.73 8.04 -3.31
CA ALA A 90 3.32 7.54 -4.61
C ALA A 90 2.13 8.33 -5.14
N GLY A 91 1.98 8.39 -6.46
CA GLY A 91 0.88 9.10 -7.09
C GLY A 91 0.70 8.73 -8.55
N VAL A 92 -0.44 9.13 -9.08
CA VAL A 92 -0.81 8.92 -10.48
C VAL A 92 -1.35 10.22 -11.08
N PHE A 93 -1.04 10.46 -12.34
CA PHE A 93 -1.68 11.51 -13.10
C PHE A 93 -2.84 10.90 -13.90
N LEU A 94 -4.07 11.27 -13.56
CA LEU A 94 -5.28 10.75 -14.19
C LEU A 94 -5.83 11.79 -15.16
N ASN A 95 -5.93 11.42 -16.42
CA ASN A 95 -6.43 12.27 -17.49
C ASN A 95 -7.77 11.73 -18.04
N ASN A 96 -8.32 12.44 -19.05
CA ASN A 96 -9.57 12.04 -19.67
C ASN A 96 -9.53 10.65 -20.33
N ASN A 97 -8.35 10.17 -20.75
CA ASN A 97 -8.20 8.82 -21.30
C ASN A 97 -8.47 7.76 -20.24
N TYR A 98 -8.08 8.02 -18.98
CA TYR A 98 -8.38 7.12 -17.87
C TYR A 98 -9.88 6.99 -17.63
N VAL A 99 -10.64 8.08 -17.71
CA VAL A 99 -12.11 8.09 -17.53
C VAL A 99 -12.81 7.27 -18.62
N SER A 100 -12.25 7.27 -19.83
CA SER A 100 -12.78 6.50 -20.98
C SER A 100 -12.31 5.04 -20.97
N SER A 101 -11.44 4.64 -20.04
CA SER A 101 -10.91 3.29 -19.95
C SER A 101 -11.85 2.36 -19.18
N PRO A 102 -11.79 1.04 -19.43
CA PRO A 102 -12.53 0.05 -18.64
C PRO A 102 -12.19 0.06 -17.14
N CYS A 103 -11.03 0.60 -16.80
CA CYS A 103 -10.59 0.72 -15.39
C CYS A 103 -11.37 1.79 -14.62
N TYR A 104 -11.99 2.75 -15.32
CA TYR A 104 -12.75 3.79 -14.64
C TYR A 104 -13.94 3.19 -13.90
N ASN A 105 -14.10 3.61 -12.66
CA ASN A 105 -15.16 3.14 -11.80
C ASN A 105 -15.92 4.34 -11.20
N ASP A 106 -17.25 4.34 -11.34
CA ASP A 106 -18.12 5.38 -10.78
C ASP A 106 -17.93 5.60 -9.26
N LEU A 107 -17.44 4.55 -8.55
CA LEU A 107 -17.11 4.66 -7.13
C LEU A 107 -15.96 5.65 -6.85
N LEU A 108 -15.17 5.97 -7.87
CA LEU A 108 -14.09 6.97 -7.79
C LEU A 108 -14.58 8.39 -8.05
N ASN A 109 -15.81 8.55 -8.50
CA ASN A 109 -16.37 9.86 -8.80
C ASN A 109 -16.34 10.76 -7.56
N GLY A 110 -15.75 11.95 -7.70
CA GLY A 110 -15.51 12.88 -6.61
C GLY A 110 -14.37 12.50 -5.62
N ARG A 111 -13.69 11.36 -5.83
CA ARG A 111 -12.53 10.93 -5.03
C ARG A 111 -11.20 11.11 -5.73
N ILE A 112 -11.23 11.27 -7.04
CA ILE A 112 -10.07 11.51 -7.89
C ILE A 112 -10.19 12.89 -8.52
N LYS A 113 -9.05 13.49 -8.85
CA LYS A 113 -8.96 14.72 -9.61
C LYS A 113 -8.44 14.42 -10.99
N LEU A 114 -9.16 14.88 -12.00
CA LEU A 114 -8.77 14.71 -13.40
C LEU A 114 -7.81 15.82 -13.83
N ASN A 115 -6.83 15.46 -14.67
CA ASN A 115 -5.75 16.33 -15.15
C ASN A 115 -4.90 16.91 -14.00
N GLU A 116 -4.87 16.20 -12.89
CA GLU A 116 -4.05 16.51 -11.72
C GLU A 116 -3.37 15.24 -11.19
N ILE A 117 -2.36 15.46 -10.34
CA ILE A 117 -1.74 14.37 -9.59
C ILE A 117 -2.65 13.95 -8.45
N ASN A 118 -2.90 12.65 -8.37
CA ASN A 118 -3.62 12.02 -7.29
C ASN A 118 -2.63 11.23 -6.43
N PHE A 119 -2.36 11.69 -5.22
CA PHE A 119 -1.47 10.99 -4.30
C PHE A 119 -2.13 9.76 -3.68
N VAL A 120 -1.33 8.72 -3.50
CA VAL A 120 -1.72 7.54 -2.72
C VAL A 120 -1.80 7.93 -1.25
N LYS A 121 -2.89 7.57 -0.59
CA LYS A 121 -3.14 7.88 0.82
C LYS A 121 -2.95 6.65 1.68
N PHE A 122 -2.05 6.77 2.64
CA PHE A 122 -1.72 5.73 3.60
C PHE A 122 -2.37 6.03 4.95
N ARG A 123 -3.00 5.03 5.54
CA ARG A 123 -3.65 5.19 6.84
C ARG A 123 -2.60 5.32 7.95
N ASP A 124 -2.63 6.44 8.67
CA ASP A 124 -1.83 6.63 9.87
C ASP A 124 -2.46 5.89 11.05
N MET A 125 -1.95 4.69 11.31
CA MET A 125 -2.44 3.82 12.39
C MET A 125 -2.07 4.30 13.79
N ALA A 126 -1.25 5.34 13.90
CA ALA A 126 -0.86 5.93 15.19
C ALA A 126 -1.82 7.05 15.64
N ALA A 127 -2.58 7.63 14.72
CA ALA A 127 -3.58 8.63 15.03
C ALA A 127 -4.80 8.03 15.72
N LYS A 128 -5.45 8.81 16.59
CA LYS A 128 -6.68 8.39 17.30
C LYS A 128 -7.90 8.34 16.39
N GLU A 129 -7.91 9.12 15.34
CA GLU A 129 -8.93 9.19 14.30
C GLU A 129 -8.40 8.61 12.99
N ASP A 130 -9.29 8.31 12.05
CA ASP A 130 -8.90 7.87 10.71
C ASP A 130 -8.17 9.01 10.00
N ASN A 131 -6.86 9.04 10.15
CA ASN A 131 -5.97 9.99 9.52
C ASN A 131 -5.25 9.31 8.36
N TYR A 132 -5.19 10.01 7.23
CA TYR A 132 -4.49 9.56 6.03
C TYR A 132 -3.39 10.54 5.68
N SER A 133 -2.24 9.99 5.32
CA SER A 133 -1.06 10.74 4.89
C SER A 133 -0.70 10.35 3.45
N GLU A 134 -0.22 11.29 2.67
CA GLU A 134 0.34 11.06 1.34
C GLU A 134 1.78 10.51 1.38
N VAL A 135 2.30 10.40 2.59
CA VAL A 135 3.65 9.88 2.86
C VAL A 135 3.56 8.65 3.73
N ILE A 136 4.29 7.58 3.39
CA ILE A 136 4.45 6.40 4.24
C ILE A 136 5.89 6.30 4.72
N PRO A 137 6.14 6.08 6.04
CA PRO A 137 7.49 5.79 6.52
C PRO A 137 8.09 4.55 5.84
N THR A 138 9.33 4.64 5.36
CA THR A 138 10.05 3.52 4.74
C THR A 138 10.60 2.58 5.83
N VAL A 139 9.67 1.87 6.47
CA VAL A 139 9.93 0.96 7.60
C VAL A 139 9.24 -0.36 7.37
N VAL A 140 9.95 -1.46 7.60
CA VAL A 140 9.44 -2.83 7.51
C VAL A 140 9.67 -3.53 8.84
N TYR A 141 8.64 -4.15 9.38
CA TYR A 141 8.65 -4.91 10.64
C TYR A 141 8.24 -6.36 10.35
N VAL A 142 8.99 -7.33 10.82
CA VAL A 142 8.68 -8.75 10.63
C VAL A 142 7.58 -9.15 11.60
N ALA A 143 6.39 -9.41 11.07
CA ALA A 143 5.22 -9.74 11.87
C ALA A 143 5.13 -11.24 12.20
N ASP A 144 5.49 -12.09 11.23
CA ASP A 144 5.48 -13.54 11.36
C ASP A 144 6.41 -14.15 10.32
N CYS A 145 7.36 -14.93 10.75
CA CYS A 145 8.28 -15.69 9.88
C CYS A 145 8.29 -17.19 10.21
N SER A 146 7.23 -17.69 10.85
CA SER A 146 7.05 -19.13 11.14
C SER A 146 6.99 -19.99 9.87
N ASP A 147 6.53 -19.42 8.77
CA ASP A 147 6.63 -20.00 7.43
C ASP A 147 7.65 -19.20 6.61
N PRO A 148 8.87 -19.75 6.40
CA PRO A 148 9.91 -19.07 5.63
C PRO A 148 9.52 -18.79 4.17
N GLY A 149 8.57 -19.54 3.60
CA GLY A 149 8.03 -19.32 2.26
C GLY A 149 7.01 -18.20 2.18
N ASN A 150 6.48 -17.73 3.33
CA ASN A 150 5.42 -16.73 3.38
C ASN A 150 5.58 -15.81 4.60
N ILE A 151 6.67 -15.05 4.63
CA ILE A 151 6.95 -14.10 5.70
C ILE A 151 5.95 -12.95 5.63
N ARG A 152 5.31 -12.63 6.76
CA ARG A 152 4.38 -11.51 6.88
C ARG A 152 5.07 -10.30 7.49
N TYR A 153 4.77 -9.14 6.94
CA TYR A 153 5.35 -7.88 7.36
C TYR A 153 4.26 -6.86 7.75
N TYR A 154 4.64 -5.95 8.65
CA TYR A 154 3.96 -4.68 8.81
C TYR A 154 4.80 -3.57 8.19
N PHE A 155 4.14 -2.61 7.55
CA PHE A 155 4.80 -1.53 6.82
C PHE A 155 4.44 -0.15 7.39
N GLY A 156 5.34 0.80 7.24
CA GLY A 156 5.12 2.21 7.50
C GLY A 156 4.54 2.52 8.87
N TYR A 157 3.38 3.13 8.91
CA TYR A 157 2.69 3.50 10.16
C TYR A 157 2.30 2.29 11.00
N GLN A 158 1.92 1.17 10.37
CA GLN A 158 1.62 -0.05 11.09
C GLN A 158 2.86 -0.62 11.77
N ALA A 159 3.99 -0.65 11.07
CA ALA A 159 5.28 -1.04 11.64
C ALA A 159 5.66 -0.16 12.85
N LYS A 160 5.59 1.17 12.69
CA LYS A 160 5.84 2.12 13.79
C LYS A 160 4.91 1.92 14.98
N LYS A 161 3.63 1.60 14.73
CA LYS A 161 2.67 1.31 15.81
C LYS A 161 3.06 0.06 16.60
N HIS A 162 3.49 -1.02 15.92
CA HIS A 162 3.95 -2.24 16.58
C HIS A 162 5.24 -2.01 17.37
N MET A 163 6.20 -1.30 16.79
CA MET A 163 7.41 -0.90 17.53
C MET A 163 7.07 -0.14 18.81
N LYS A 164 6.18 0.84 18.75
CA LYS A 164 5.76 1.64 19.90
C LYS A 164 4.97 0.82 20.92
N LYS A 165 4.09 -0.10 20.49
CA LYS A 165 3.32 -0.97 21.37
C LYS A 165 4.21 -1.83 22.26
N ASN A 166 5.36 -2.23 21.73
CA ASN A 166 6.34 -3.06 22.43
C ASN A 166 7.46 -2.23 23.07
N ASP A 167 7.24 -0.93 23.30
CA ASP A 167 8.21 0.02 23.89
C ASP A 167 9.60 -0.04 23.24
N TYR A 168 9.65 -0.37 21.93
CA TYR A 168 10.87 -0.59 21.15
C TYR A 168 11.78 -1.71 21.69
N THR A 169 11.25 -2.61 22.52
CA THR A 169 12.00 -3.71 23.15
C THR A 169 11.73 -5.07 22.51
N SER A 170 10.86 -5.13 21.50
CA SER A 170 10.59 -6.36 20.76
C SER A 170 11.87 -6.89 20.11
N ASN A 171 12.04 -8.22 20.16
CA ASN A 171 13.12 -8.91 19.45
C ASN A 171 12.86 -9.04 17.93
N ALA A 172 11.67 -8.64 17.47
CA ALA A 172 11.34 -8.73 16.06
C ALA A 172 12.23 -7.82 15.21
N SER A 173 12.62 -8.35 14.06
CA SER A 173 13.44 -7.63 13.09
C SER A 173 12.71 -6.42 12.52
N VAL A 174 13.39 -5.26 12.53
CA VAL A 174 12.89 -4.01 11.98
C VAL A 174 13.92 -3.43 11.03
N PHE A 175 13.47 -3.06 9.84
CA PHE A 175 14.34 -2.50 8.81
C PHE A 175 13.95 -1.08 8.48
N GLN A 176 14.94 -0.20 8.50
CA GLN A 176 14.83 1.20 8.12
C GLN A 176 15.98 1.54 7.17
N GLY A 177 15.77 2.56 6.33
CA GLY A 177 16.80 2.96 5.36
C GLY A 177 17.09 1.89 4.31
N ILE A 178 16.12 1.05 3.97
CA ILE A 178 16.26 -0.08 3.04
C ILE A 178 16.66 0.37 1.63
N LYS A 179 16.40 1.62 1.23
CA LYS A 179 16.88 2.22 -0.01
C LYS A 179 18.41 2.12 -0.18
N ARG A 180 19.15 2.14 0.92
CA ARG A 180 20.62 2.05 0.92
C ARG A 180 21.15 0.67 0.51
N TRP A 181 20.30 -0.34 0.41
CA TRP A 181 20.70 -1.71 0.09
C TRP A 181 20.83 -1.98 -1.41
N VAL A 182 20.68 -0.97 -2.25
CA VAL A 182 20.71 -1.12 -3.71
C VAL A 182 21.93 -1.91 -4.22
N ASN A 183 23.11 -1.68 -3.67
CA ASN A 183 24.36 -2.35 -4.11
C ASN A 183 24.53 -3.78 -3.53
N ASN A 184 23.71 -4.18 -2.58
CA ASN A 184 23.80 -5.47 -1.90
C ASN A 184 22.42 -6.06 -1.58
N HIS A 185 21.46 -5.81 -2.48
CA HIS A 185 20.08 -6.31 -2.34
C HIS A 185 20.00 -7.84 -2.32
N ASN A 186 20.99 -8.55 -2.89
CA ASN A 186 21.08 -10.01 -2.87
C ASN A 186 21.59 -10.59 -1.52
N LYS A 187 22.05 -9.71 -0.60
CA LYS A 187 22.49 -10.18 0.72
C LYS A 187 21.30 -10.74 1.50
N VAL A 188 21.52 -11.93 2.08
CA VAL A 188 20.54 -12.58 2.96
C VAL A 188 20.70 -12.04 4.38
N GLU A 189 19.57 -11.69 5.00
CA GLU A 189 19.46 -11.31 6.41
C GLU A 189 18.72 -12.43 7.17
N GLU A 190 19.18 -12.69 8.38
CA GLU A 190 18.41 -13.46 9.33
C GLU A 190 17.36 -12.57 9.98
N VAL A 191 16.11 -13.02 9.98
CA VAL A 191 14.99 -12.26 10.53
C VAL A 191 14.30 -13.05 11.64
N VAL A 192 13.79 -12.32 12.62
CA VAL A 192 13.10 -12.86 13.79
C VAL A 192 11.75 -12.17 13.93
N ASP A 193 10.70 -12.90 14.30
CA ASP A 193 9.40 -12.32 14.66
C ASP A 193 9.20 -12.15 16.17
N GLU A 194 8.05 -11.63 16.60
CA GLU A 194 7.73 -11.44 18.02
C GLU A 194 7.66 -12.77 18.81
N ALA A 195 7.34 -13.87 18.13
CA ALA A 195 7.25 -15.20 18.75
C ALA A 195 8.61 -15.89 18.86
N GLY A 196 9.66 -15.30 18.27
CA GLY A 196 11.02 -15.85 18.27
C GLY A 196 11.27 -16.86 17.14
N ASN A 197 10.37 -16.97 16.16
CA ASN A 197 10.66 -17.73 14.94
C ASN A 197 11.75 -17.03 14.14
N VAL A 198 12.59 -17.84 13.47
CA VAL A 198 13.74 -17.34 12.70
C VAL A 198 13.61 -17.79 11.25
N ALA A 199 13.87 -16.90 10.30
CA ALA A 199 13.93 -17.20 8.88
C ALA A 199 15.08 -16.45 8.21
N GLN A 200 15.35 -16.79 6.96
CA GLN A 200 16.31 -16.06 6.12
C GLN A 200 15.59 -15.45 4.93
N VAL A 201 15.91 -14.20 4.64
CA VAL A 201 15.28 -13.45 3.55
C VAL A 201 16.31 -12.53 2.89
N SER A 202 16.23 -12.37 1.56
CA SER A 202 17.10 -11.42 0.89
C SER A 202 16.66 -9.97 1.17
N ARG A 203 17.62 -9.04 1.15
CA ARG A 203 17.31 -7.60 1.23
C ARG A 203 16.39 -7.15 0.09
N GLY A 204 16.57 -7.74 -1.10
CA GLY A 204 15.73 -7.50 -2.25
C GLY A 204 14.27 -7.90 -2.00
N ASP A 205 14.02 -9.04 -1.35
CA ASP A 205 12.66 -9.48 -1.01
C ASP A 205 11.99 -8.55 0.00
N ILE A 206 12.75 -8.00 0.94
CA ILE A 206 12.25 -7.00 1.91
C ILE A 206 11.87 -5.70 1.18
N ILE A 207 12.71 -5.20 0.27
CA ILE A 207 12.42 -4.03 -0.56
C ILE A 207 11.20 -4.30 -1.45
N LYS A 208 11.16 -5.47 -2.10
CA LYS A 208 10.03 -5.91 -2.92
C LYS A 208 8.73 -5.90 -2.13
N ALA A 209 8.71 -6.51 -0.94
CA ALA A 209 7.53 -6.56 -0.10
C ALA A 209 7.01 -5.16 0.25
N PHE A 210 7.90 -4.22 0.56
CA PHE A 210 7.53 -2.83 0.82
C PHE A 210 6.96 -2.14 -0.42
N LEU A 211 7.61 -2.27 -1.58
CA LEU A 211 7.13 -1.65 -2.82
C LEU A 211 5.80 -2.25 -3.29
N ILE A 212 5.63 -3.57 -3.18
CA ILE A 212 4.36 -4.24 -3.48
C ILE A 212 3.25 -3.71 -2.57
N HIS A 213 3.50 -3.49 -1.27
CA HIS A 213 2.53 -2.88 -0.36
C HIS A 213 2.10 -1.47 -0.83
N VAL A 214 3.04 -0.66 -1.31
CA VAL A 214 2.74 0.67 -1.87
C VAL A 214 1.87 0.54 -3.13
N ILE A 215 2.24 -0.36 -4.04
CA ILE A 215 1.51 -0.61 -5.29
C ILE A 215 0.09 -1.12 -4.99
N GLU A 216 -0.07 -2.12 -4.13
CA GLU A 216 -1.38 -2.68 -3.76
C GLU A 216 -2.27 -1.64 -3.06
N THR A 217 -1.68 -0.75 -2.26
CA THR A 217 -2.41 0.37 -1.67
C THR A 217 -2.94 1.31 -2.75
N ALA A 218 -2.12 1.65 -3.75
CA ALA A 218 -2.53 2.44 -4.90
C ALA A 218 -3.63 1.74 -5.71
N GLU A 219 -3.45 0.47 -6.03
CA GLU A 219 -4.43 -0.35 -6.76
C GLU A 219 -5.78 -0.40 -6.04
N SER A 220 -5.75 -0.58 -4.72
CA SER A 220 -6.95 -0.57 -3.90
C SER A 220 -7.65 0.80 -3.89
N GLN A 221 -6.87 1.89 -3.88
CA GLN A 221 -7.41 3.26 -3.89
C GLN A 221 -7.99 3.63 -5.25
N PHE A 222 -7.27 3.35 -6.33
CA PHE A 222 -7.64 3.73 -7.70
C PHE A 222 -8.45 2.66 -8.43
N LYS A 223 -8.72 1.51 -7.79
CA LYS A 223 -9.55 0.42 -8.32
C LYS A 223 -9.08 -0.11 -9.69
N CYS A 224 -7.78 -0.18 -9.90
CA CYS A 224 -7.15 -0.71 -11.11
C CYS A 224 -5.85 -1.45 -10.77
N LYS A 225 -5.30 -2.21 -11.72
CA LYS A 225 -3.99 -2.84 -11.65
C LYS A 225 -2.97 -2.00 -12.39
N PHE A 226 -1.88 -1.63 -11.72
CA PHE A 226 -0.77 -0.94 -12.36
C PHE A 226 0.21 -1.93 -12.95
N LYS A 227 0.57 -1.72 -14.21
CA LYS A 227 1.63 -2.47 -14.89
C LYS A 227 2.89 -1.64 -15.08
N ASN A 228 2.71 -0.35 -15.29
CA ASN A 228 3.77 0.60 -15.58
C ASN A 228 4.16 1.37 -14.32
N LEU A 229 5.42 1.31 -13.95
CA LEU A 229 5.96 1.96 -12.74
C LEU A 229 7.07 2.95 -13.13
N HIS A 230 7.06 4.10 -12.50
CA HIS A 230 8.16 5.05 -12.53
C HIS A 230 8.67 5.24 -11.09
N ILE A 231 9.87 4.77 -10.79
CA ILE A 231 10.43 4.82 -9.44
C ILE A 231 11.63 5.74 -9.43
N SER A 232 11.61 6.78 -8.59
CA SER A 232 12.71 7.73 -8.47
C SER A 232 13.99 7.07 -7.98
N CYS A 233 15.14 7.54 -8.48
CA CYS A 233 16.44 7.09 -8.00
C CYS A 233 17.48 8.20 -8.07
N PRO A 234 18.49 8.18 -7.17
CA PRO A 234 19.60 9.12 -7.22
C PRO A 234 20.43 8.95 -8.49
N VAL A 235 20.87 10.06 -9.10
CA VAL A 235 21.65 10.07 -10.34
C VAL A 235 22.87 9.16 -10.29
N LYS A 236 23.64 9.26 -9.20
CA LYS A 236 24.90 8.52 -9.04
C LYS A 236 24.74 7.00 -8.97
N LEU A 237 23.57 6.52 -8.59
CA LEU A 237 23.27 5.11 -8.42
C LEU A 237 22.17 4.61 -9.37
N LYS A 238 21.85 5.40 -10.40
CA LYS A 238 20.76 5.12 -11.35
C LYS A 238 20.82 3.71 -11.90
N GLN A 239 21.98 3.30 -12.42
CA GLN A 239 22.15 1.99 -13.03
C GLN A 239 21.88 0.85 -12.04
N GLN A 240 22.43 0.96 -10.82
CA GLN A 240 22.23 -0.04 -9.77
C GLN A 240 20.78 -0.14 -9.33
N PHE A 241 20.06 0.97 -9.25
CA PHE A 241 18.63 0.99 -8.94
C PHE A 241 17.80 0.33 -10.04
N ILE A 242 18.09 0.64 -11.30
CA ILE A 242 17.41 0.03 -12.45
C ILE A 242 17.62 -1.49 -12.45
N GLU A 243 18.83 -1.97 -12.24
CA GLU A 243 19.15 -3.41 -12.17
C GLU A 243 18.42 -4.08 -11.01
N MET A 244 18.45 -3.48 -9.82
CA MET A 244 17.71 -3.99 -8.66
C MET A 244 16.21 -4.05 -8.93
N PHE A 245 15.58 -2.97 -9.45
CA PHE A 245 14.15 -2.95 -9.70
C PHE A 245 13.73 -3.97 -10.77
N LYS A 246 14.53 -4.16 -11.83
CA LYS A 246 14.28 -5.21 -12.83
C LYS A 246 14.29 -6.61 -12.22
N ASP A 247 15.17 -6.85 -11.26
CA ASP A 247 15.27 -8.11 -10.55
C ASP A 247 14.08 -8.33 -9.63
N ILE A 248 13.83 -7.41 -8.70
CA ILE A 248 12.81 -7.60 -7.66
C ILE A 248 11.37 -7.34 -8.13
N LEU A 249 11.16 -6.54 -9.18
CA LEU A 249 9.85 -6.18 -9.75
C LEU A 249 9.65 -6.74 -11.16
N SER A 250 10.15 -7.94 -11.43
CA SER A 250 10.10 -8.57 -12.77
C SER A 250 8.71 -8.72 -13.36
N GLY A 251 7.65 -8.63 -12.54
CA GLY A 251 6.24 -8.63 -12.98
C GLY A 251 5.74 -7.29 -13.53
N TYR A 252 6.52 -6.21 -13.41
CA TYR A 252 6.13 -4.85 -13.78
C TYR A 252 7.02 -4.28 -14.87
N ASN A 253 6.49 -3.32 -15.62
CA ASN A 253 7.27 -2.51 -16.56
C ASN A 253 7.84 -1.32 -15.77
N VAL A 254 9.06 -1.45 -15.29
CA VAL A 254 9.73 -0.34 -14.60
C VAL A 254 10.41 0.54 -15.64
N GLU A 255 10.04 1.83 -15.67
CA GLU A 255 10.61 2.81 -16.58
C GLU A 255 12.12 2.95 -16.32
N THR A 256 12.91 2.86 -17.38
CA THR A 256 14.38 2.92 -17.31
C THR A 256 14.94 4.31 -17.54
N GLU A 257 14.16 5.20 -18.18
CA GLU A 257 14.49 6.61 -18.29
C GLU A 257 14.06 7.34 -17.02
N VAL A 258 14.65 6.96 -15.92
CA VAL A 258 14.27 7.50 -14.61
C VAL A 258 14.60 9.00 -14.55
N LEU A 259 13.60 9.78 -14.20
CA LEU A 259 13.76 11.19 -13.90
C LEU A 259 14.62 11.31 -12.64
N ASP A 260 15.68 12.07 -12.73
CA ASP A 260 16.52 12.46 -11.59
C ASP A 260 15.66 13.16 -10.53
N GLU A 261 15.86 12.82 -9.26
CA GLU A 261 15.14 13.43 -8.14
C GLU A 261 15.23 14.97 -8.19
N GLY A 262 16.41 15.53 -8.48
CA GLY A 262 16.60 16.97 -8.63
C GLY A 262 15.86 17.57 -9.83
N LEU A 263 15.86 16.87 -10.97
CA LEU A 263 15.09 17.29 -12.14
C LEU A 263 13.59 17.22 -11.91
N ALA A 264 13.10 16.22 -11.19
CA ALA A 264 11.68 16.10 -10.85
C ALA A 264 11.20 17.30 -10.03
N VAL A 265 11.94 17.68 -8.99
CA VAL A 265 11.66 18.88 -8.19
C VAL A 265 11.69 20.15 -9.05
N LEU A 266 12.68 20.23 -9.93
CA LEU A 266 12.84 21.37 -10.81
C LEU A 266 11.65 21.53 -11.77
N TYR A 267 11.27 20.46 -12.49
CA TYR A 267 10.12 20.51 -13.41
C TYR A 267 8.84 20.89 -12.69
N ASN A 268 8.59 20.32 -11.52
CA ASN A 268 7.40 20.67 -10.73
C ASN A 268 7.43 22.15 -10.30
N THR A 269 8.59 22.66 -9.89
CA THR A 269 8.74 24.05 -9.48
C THR A 269 8.59 25.01 -10.67
N ILE A 270 9.17 24.68 -11.81
CA ILE A 270 9.05 25.49 -13.03
C ILE A 270 7.58 25.52 -13.47
N ALA A 271 6.90 24.39 -13.53
CA ALA A 271 5.48 24.32 -13.89
C ALA A 271 4.62 25.22 -12.98
N ASP A 272 4.82 25.13 -11.66
CA ASP A 272 4.12 25.97 -10.68
C ASP A 272 4.41 27.49 -10.87
N GLN A 273 5.65 27.83 -11.23
CA GLN A 273 6.02 29.23 -11.46
C GLN A 273 5.48 29.77 -12.80
N ILE A 274 5.41 28.92 -13.84
CA ILE A 274 4.77 29.26 -15.11
C ILE A 274 3.28 29.55 -14.90
N GLU A 275 2.57 28.70 -14.16
CA GLU A 275 1.15 28.93 -13.82
C GLU A 275 0.93 30.22 -13.05
N LYS A 276 1.93 30.72 -12.36
CA LYS A 276 1.89 31.98 -11.60
C LYS A 276 2.44 33.20 -12.37
N ASP A 277 2.66 33.07 -13.67
CA ASP A 277 3.22 34.13 -14.55
C ASP A 277 4.51 34.77 -14.01
N ARG A 278 5.40 33.96 -13.41
CA ARG A 278 6.64 34.46 -12.78
C ARG A 278 7.85 34.43 -13.69
N PHE A 279 7.72 33.84 -14.87
CA PHE A 279 8.79 33.78 -15.86
C PHE A 279 8.43 34.63 -17.08
N VAL A 280 9.45 35.26 -17.68
CA VAL A 280 9.33 36.02 -18.89
C VAL A 280 9.96 35.19 -20.02
N ASP A 281 9.19 34.97 -21.09
CA ASP A 281 9.64 34.21 -22.23
C ASP A 281 10.90 34.83 -22.86
N GLY A 282 11.92 34.00 -23.10
CA GLY A 282 13.21 34.42 -23.66
C GLY A 282 14.22 34.97 -22.65
N GLU A 283 13.89 35.05 -21.37
CA GLU A 283 14.89 35.38 -20.34
C GLU A 283 15.55 34.09 -19.80
N GLU A 284 16.85 34.20 -19.48
CA GLU A 284 17.64 33.09 -18.90
C GLU A 284 17.48 33.07 -17.38
N TYR A 285 17.06 31.92 -16.85
CA TYR A 285 16.93 31.67 -15.42
C TYR A 285 17.90 30.58 -14.99
N LYS A 286 18.43 30.73 -13.76
CA LYS A 286 19.30 29.74 -13.11
C LYS A 286 18.63 29.25 -11.84
N ALA A 287 18.48 27.92 -11.72
CA ALA A 287 17.94 27.29 -10.55
C ALA A 287 18.98 26.41 -9.85
N LEU A 288 18.95 26.42 -8.53
CA LEU A 288 19.69 25.49 -7.66
C LEU A 288 18.66 24.74 -6.82
N VAL A 289 18.65 23.43 -6.96
CA VAL A 289 17.86 22.53 -6.12
C VAL A 289 18.77 21.96 -5.05
N ILE A 290 18.35 22.08 -3.80
CA ILE A 290 19.02 21.48 -2.63
C ILE A 290 18.02 20.49 -2.04
N ASP A 291 18.20 19.20 -2.32
CA ASP A 291 17.37 18.15 -1.77
C ASP A 291 17.99 17.59 -0.49
N CYS A 292 17.39 17.91 0.65
CA CYS A 292 17.81 17.46 1.97
C CYS A 292 16.95 16.23 2.38
N GLY A 293 17.35 15.06 1.90
CA GLY A 293 16.72 13.80 2.23
C GLY A 293 17.06 13.28 3.64
N GLY A 294 16.41 12.18 4.03
CA GLY A 294 16.65 11.53 5.34
C GLY A 294 17.99 10.80 5.47
N GLY A 295 18.84 10.82 4.44
CA GLY A 295 20.12 10.10 4.43
C GLY A 295 21.19 10.72 3.55
N THR A 296 20.79 11.57 2.60
CA THR A 296 21.69 12.27 1.67
C THR A 296 21.22 13.70 1.48
N THR A 297 22.12 14.57 1.05
CA THR A 297 21.78 15.88 0.51
C THR A 297 22.32 15.92 -0.92
N ASP A 298 21.44 16.11 -1.87
CA ASP A 298 21.78 16.18 -3.29
C ASP A 298 21.62 17.61 -3.80
N LEU A 299 22.53 18.00 -4.67
CA LEU A 299 22.56 19.33 -5.28
C LEU A 299 22.42 19.19 -6.79
N SER A 300 21.45 19.87 -7.36
CA SER A 300 21.25 19.94 -8.81
C SER A 300 21.13 21.39 -9.24
N SER A 301 21.79 21.76 -10.33
CA SER A 301 21.67 23.09 -10.90
C SER A 301 21.30 23.00 -12.38
N CYS A 302 20.47 23.91 -12.83
CA CYS A 302 20.14 24.04 -14.24
C CYS A 302 20.03 25.49 -14.67
N THR A 303 20.13 25.69 -15.97
CA THR A 303 19.80 26.94 -16.65
C THR A 303 18.69 26.64 -17.65
N PHE A 304 17.64 27.47 -17.70
CA PHE A 304 16.51 27.33 -18.62
C PHE A 304 16.04 28.70 -19.12
N THR A 305 15.43 28.73 -20.27
CA THR A 305 14.88 29.94 -20.92
C THR A 305 13.42 29.71 -21.28
#